data_8b3157ba98c0d2ad53409f1aee38d680
#
_entry.id   8b3157ba98c0d2ad53409f1aee38d680
#
_cell.length_a   1.000
_cell.length_b   1.000
_cell.length_c   1.000
_cell.angle_alpha   90.00
_cell.angle_beta   90.00
_cell.angle_gamma   90.00
#
_symmetry.space_group_name_H-M   'P 1'
#
loop_
_entity.id
_entity.type
_entity.pdbx_description
1 polymer ?
#
loop_
_entity_poly.entity_id
_entity_poly.type
_entity_poly.pdbx_seq_one_letter_code
_entity_poly.pdbx_strand_id
1 'polypeptide(L)'
;MTKRNVIVLGAGLAGLGFARHYPGCRVFEADDTPGGHARSHSFAGVWFDRGAHICHSPDPEWLALLHAAAPLHVMTKSTVLNHKQGKWFAYPVQNHLFDLPPSEREAALRDFLAAQEKYRGREPANYEEWCRFQYGDYLLENFYRLYTAKYWHVPMAELATDWLGGRLLPSQVENIIAGANGPVAKQQAVFRTFRY
;
A
#
# COMPACT_ATOMS: atom_id res chain seq x y z
N MET A 1 -12.57 -4.76 -43.31
CA MET A 1 -12.72 -4.13 -41.98
C MET A 1 -12.33 -2.68 -42.08
N THR A 2 -13.24 -1.76 -41.83
CA THR A 2 -12.97 -0.32 -41.84
C THR A 2 -11.97 0.02 -40.75
N LYS A 3 -10.82 0.54 -41.11
CA LYS A 3 -9.78 0.98 -40.18
C LYS A 3 -10.37 2.12 -39.34
N ARG A 4 -10.70 1.87 -38.07
CA ARG A 4 -11.19 2.92 -37.16
C ARG A 4 -10.01 3.83 -36.79
N ASN A 5 -10.20 5.13 -36.91
CA ASN A 5 -9.26 6.10 -36.37
C ASN A 5 -9.43 6.13 -34.85
N VAL A 6 -8.48 5.55 -34.13
CA VAL A 6 -8.48 5.54 -32.66
C VAL A 6 -7.54 6.63 -32.14
N ILE A 7 -8.04 7.41 -31.20
CA ILE A 7 -7.29 8.43 -30.49
C ILE A 7 -7.19 8.02 -29.02
N VAL A 8 -5.99 8.09 -28.47
CA VAL A 8 -5.70 7.83 -27.07
C VAL A 8 -5.34 9.17 -26.41
N LEU A 9 -6.05 9.53 -25.38
CA LEU A 9 -5.79 10.74 -24.59
C LEU A 9 -5.01 10.37 -23.33
N GLY A 10 -3.79 10.89 -23.22
CA GLY A 10 -2.84 10.63 -22.16
C GLY A 10 -1.85 9.52 -22.49
N ALA A 11 -0.55 9.84 -22.41
CA ALA A 11 0.56 8.91 -22.60
C ALA A 11 1.13 8.40 -21.25
N GLY A 12 0.27 8.14 -20.27
CA GLY A 12 0.60 7.36 -19.08
C GLY A 12 0.68 5.87 -19.40
N LEU A 13 0.95 5.01 -18.40
CA LEU A 13 1.10 3.56 -18.60
C LEU A 13 -0.11 2.92 -19.30
N ALA A 14 -1.34 3.32 -18.96
CA ALA A 14 -2.55 2.80 -19.59
C ALA A 14 -2.63 3.17 -21.06
N GLY A 15 -2.39 4.44 -21.41
CA GLY A 15 -2.44 4.90 -22.81
C GLY A 15 -1.33 4.31 -23.68
N LEU A 16 -0.12 4.22 -23.13
CA LEU A 16 1.02 3.59 -23.82
C LEU A 16 0.82 2.08 -23.96
N GLY A 17 0.28 1.42 -22.93
CA GLY A 17 -0.09 0.00 -23.00
C GLY A 17 -1.13 -0.27 -24.08
N PHE A 18 -2.19 0.54 -24.13
CA PHE A 18 -3.18 0.42 -25.21
C PHE A 18 -2.54 0.61 -26.59
N ALA A 19 -1.70 1.65 -26.76
CA ALA A 19 -1.06 1.95 -28.05
C ALA A 19 -0.13 0.83 -28.52
N ARG A 20 0.54 0.14 -27.60
CA ARG A 20 1.36 -1.04 -27.90
C ARG A 20 0.56 -2.17 -28.53
N HIS A 21 -0.65 -2.41 -28.04
CA HIS A 21 -1.52 -3.50 -28.51
C HIS A 21 -2.48 -3.07 -29.65
N TYR A 22 -2.54 -1.79 -29.96
CA TYR A 22 -3.36 -1.25 -31.04
C TYR A 22 -2.53 -0.39 -32.02
N PRO A 23 -1.73 -1.00 -32.89
CA PRO A 23 -0.89 -0.25 -33.84
C PRO A 23 -1.71 0.66 -34.76
N GLY A 24 -1.24 1.88 -34.93
CA GLY A 24 -1.89 2.88 -35.76
C GLY A 24 -2.89 3.79 -35.03
N CYS A 25 -3.05 3.66 -33.72
CA CYS A 25 -3.71 4.72 -32.94
C CYS A 25 -2.80 5.97 -32.84
N ARG A 26 -3.44 7.12 -32.58
CA ARG A 26 -2.74 8.38 -32.31
C ARG A 26 -2.82 8.67 -30.81
N VAL A 27 -1.66 8.88 -30.18
CA VAL A 27 -1.58 9.23 -28.76
C VAL A 27 -1.35 10.72 -28.60
N PHE A 28 -2.12 11.38 -27.76
CA PHE A 28 -1.97 12.78 -27.37
C PHE A 28 -1.68 12.86 -25.88
N GLU A 29 -0.67 13.63 -25.52
CA GLU A 29 -0.25 13.92 -24.16
C GLU A 29 -0.36 15.41 -23.87
N ALA A 30 -0.82 15.76 -22.68
CA ALA A 30 -0.95 17.15 -22.27
C ALA A 30 0.37 17.73 -21.79
N ASP A 31 1.24 16.90 -21.22
CA ASP A 31 2.59 17.26 -20.80
C ASP A 31 3.56 17.23 -22.00
N ASP A 32 4.73 17.82 -21.81
CA ASP A 32 5.83 17.81 -22.78
C ASP A 32 6.53 16.45 -22.95
N THR A 33 6.32 15.54 -21.99
CA THR A 33 6.91 14.19 -21.98
C THR A 33 5.90 13.12 -21.58
N PRO A 34 5.94 11.92 -22.21
CA PRO A 34 5.08 10.81 -21.84
C PRO A 34 5.49 10.18 -20.50
N GLY A 35 4.65 9.27 -19.98
CA GLY A 35 4.91 8.44 -18.81
C GLY A 35 3.94 8.67 -17.65
N GLY A 36 3.26 9.81 -17.57
CA GLY A 36 2.28 10.09 -16.51
C GLY A 36 2.90 9.96 -15.10
N HIS A 37 2.27 9.18 -14.24
CA HIS A 37 2.78 8.92 -12.89
C HIS A 37 4.03 8.03 -12.83
N ALA A 38 4.37 7.33 -13.90
CA ALA A 38 5.60 6.53 -13.98
C ALA A 38 6.84 7.35 -14.35
N ARG A 39 6.71 8.68 -14.47
CA ARG A 39 7.85 9.58 -14.74
C ARG A 39 8.68 9.82 -13.49
N SER A 40 9.98 10.01 -13.75
CA SER A 40 10.92 10.57 -12.77
C SER A 40 11.32 11.98 -13.18
N HIS A 41 11.70 12.79 -12.23
CA HIS A 41 12.22 14.13 -12.43
C HIS A 41 13.66 14.22 -11.95
N SER A 42 14.52 14.88 -12.74
CA SER A 42 15.86 15.19 -12.28
C SER A 42 15.89 16.54 -11.57
N PHE A 43 16.47 16.56 -10.39
CA PHE A 43 16.77 17.77 -9.65
C PHE A 43 18.20 17.71 -9.10
N ALA A 44 19.02 18.71 -9.43
CA ALA A 44 20.42 18.78 -9.04
C ALA A 44 21.24 17.50 -9.34
N GLY A 45 20.95 16.85 -10.48
CA GLY A 45 21.62 15.61 -10.89
C GLY A 45 21.12 14.34 -10.23
N VAL A 46 20.11 14.42 -9.37
CA VAL A 46 19.46 13.28 -8.72
C VAL A 46 18.08 13.06 -9.32
N TRP A 47 17.70 11.81 -9.55
CA TRP A 47 16.38 11.43 -10.05
C TRP A 47 15.41 11.15 -8.93
N PHE A 48 14.20 11.68 -9.06
CA PHE A 48 13.09 11.50 -8.13
C PHE A 48 11.86 11.02 -8.89
N ASP A 49 11.32 9.90 -8.49
CA ASP A 49 10.09 9.37 -9.04
C ASP A 49 8.87 10.17 -8.57
N ARG A 50 7.86 10.34 -9.43
CA ARG A 50 6.56 10.90 -9.02
C ARG A 50 5.84 10.05 -7.98
N GLY A 51 6.14 8.76 -7.93
CA GLY A 51 5.68 7.78 -6.96
C GLY A 51 6.60 6.58 -6.98
N ALA A 52 6.57 5.73 -5.96
CA ALA A 52 7.42 4.54 -5.91
C ALA A 52 7.12 3.61 -7.09
N HIS A 53 8.10 3.38 -7.96
CA HIS A 53 7.98 2.53 -9.16
C HIS A 53 8.33 1.08 -8.81
N ILE A 54 7.52 0.46 -7.97
CA ILE A 54 7.73 -0.92 -7.53
C ILE A 54 7.03 -1.88 -8.49
N CYS A 55 7.78 -2.82 -9.06
CA CYS A 55 7.23 -3.91 -9.84
C CYS A 55 7.16 -5.19 -9.00
N HIS A 56 5.95 -5.68 -8.78
CA HIS A 56 5.65 -6.93 -8.08
C HIS A 56 4.69 -7.84 -8.89
N SER A 57 4.49 -7.51 -10.17
CA SER A 57 3.65 -8.33 -11.05
C SER A 57 4.30 -9.68 -11.33
N PRO A 58 3.56 -10.79 -11.29
CA PRO A 58 4.02 -12.09 -11.74
C PRO A 58 3.91 -12.28 -13.26
N ASP A 59 3.32 -11.32 -13.98
CA ASP A 59 3.05 -11.40 -15.41
C ASP A 59 4.36 -11.47 -16.21
N PRO A 60 4.62 -12.57 -16.94
CA PRO A 60 5.87 -12.76 -17.67
C PRO A 60 6.03 -11.79 -18.84
N GLU A 61 4.96 -11.40 -19.53
CA GLU A 61 5.01 -10.45 -20.64
C GLU A 61 5.41 -9.06 -20.13
N TRP A 62 4.78 -8.63 -19.02
CA TRP A 62 5.13 -7.38 -18.36
C TRP A 62 6.59 -7.35 -17.88
N LEU A 63 7.04 -8.43 -17.24
CA LEU A 63 8.42 -8.54 -16.78
C LEU A 63 9.42 -8.52 -17.93
N ALA A 64 9.13 -9.23 -19.03
CA ALA A 64 9.96 -9.22 -20.23
C ALA A 64 10.07 -7.81 -20.83
N LEU A 65 8.96 -7.09 -20.88
CA LEU A 65 8.94 -5.70 -21.36
C LEU A 65 9.83 -4.79 -20.49
N LEU A 66 9.72 -4.89 -19.17
CA LEU A 66 10.52 -4.11 -18.25
C LEU A 66 12.02 -4.45 -18.37
N HIS A 67 12.36 -5.73 -18.39
CA HIS A 67 13.76 -6.18 -18.55
C HIS A 67 14.37 -5.74 -19.88
N ALA A 68 13.58 -5.66 -20.95
CA ALA A 68 14.04 -5.16 -22.22
C ALA A 68 14.30 -3.65 -22.22
N ALA A 69 13.61 -2.90 -21.35
CA ALA A 69 13.73 -1.46 -21.24
C ALA A 69 14.92 -1.03 -20.34
N ALA A 70 15.12 -1.74 -19.20
CA ALA A 70 16.18 -1.42 -18.25
C ALA A 70 16.50 -2.63 -17.36
N PRO A 71 17.74 -2.71 -16.82
CA PRO A 71 18.05 -3.69 -15.79
C PRO A 71 17.21 -3.43 -14.53
N LEU A 72 16.56 -4.47 -14.03
CA LEU A 72 15.77 -4.40 -12.81
C LEU A 72 16.56 -4.95 -11.62
N HIS A 73 16.64 -4.16 -10.57
CA HIS A 73 17.24 -4.58 -9.31
C HIS A 73 16.21 -5.29 -8.45
N VAL A 74 16.58 -6.48 -7.96
CA VAL A 74 15.74 -7.25 -7.03
C VAL A 74 15.98 -6.75 -5.62
N MET A 75 14.95 -6.16 -5.04
CA MET A 75 14.95 -5.71 -3.65
C MET A 75 14.38 -6.83 -2.77
N THR A 76 15.18 -7.31 -1.83
CA THR A 76 14.80 -8.41 -0.92
C THR A 76 14.41 -7.94 0.48
N LYS A 77 14.65 -6.67 0.77
CA LYS A 77 14.32 -6.07 2.06
C LYS A 77 13.68 -4.70 1.84
N SER A 78 12.52 -4.51 2.43
CA SER A 78 11.90 -3.20 2.52
C SER A 78 11.35 -3.01 3.93
N THR A 79 11.37 -1.78 4.40
CA THR A 79 10.81 -1.41 5.70
C THR A 79 9.92 -0.20 5.51
N VAL A 80 8.70 -0.31 6.01
CA VAL A 80 7.79 0.83 6.13
C VAL A 80 7.80 1.30 7.56
N LEU A 81 7.87 2.60 7.76
CA LEU A 81 7.80 3.22 9.07
C LEU A 81 6.58 4.14 9.13
N ASN A 82 5.85 4.08 10.22
CA ASN A 82 4.81 5.05 10.53
C ASN A 82 5.41 6.21 11.30
N HIS A 83 4.94 7.43 11.02
CA HIS A 83 5.35 8.62 11.74
C HIS A 83 4.14 9.25 12.43
N LYS A 84 4.24 9.45 13.75
CA LYS A 84 3.22 10.13 14.54
C LYS A 84 3.89 10.99 15.61
N GLN A 85 3.55 12.28 15.67
CA GLN A 85 4.01 13.21 16.71
C GLN A 85 5.54 13.21 16.92
N GLY A 86 6.31 13.25 15.83
CA GLY A 86 7.77 13.27 15.89
C GLY A 86 8.45 11.92 16.15
N LYS A 87 7.68 10.84 16.30
CA LYS A 87 8.23 9.48 16.54
C LYS A 87 7.98 8.57 15.35
N TRP A 88 8.92 7.67 15.12
CA TRP A 88 8.84 6.63 14.11
C TRP A 88 8.51 5.29 14.74
N PHE A 89 7.54 4.59 14.17
CA PHE A 89 7.09 3.26 14.59
C PHE A 89 7.26 2.29 13.43
N ALA A 90 7.65 1.06 13.74
CA ALA A 90 7.71 0.03 12.72
C ALA A 90 6.30 -0.33 12.22
N TYR A 91 6.22 -0.70 10.95
CA TYR A 91 4.99 -1.18 10.31
C TYR A 91 5.01 -2.74 10.26
N PRO A 92 3.88 -3.39 10.48
CA PRO A 92 2.60 -2.84 10.89
C PRO A 92 2.57 -2.54 12.40
N VAL A 93 1.96 -1.42 12.79
CA VAL A 93 1.98 -0.92 14.18
C VAL A 93 1.44 -1.93 15.19
N GLN A 94 0.41 -2.71 14.85
CA GLN A 94 -0.17 -3.72 15.74
C GLN A 94 0.83 -4.80 16.16
N ASN A 95 1.83 -5.08 15.34
CA ASN A 95 2.88 -6.06 15.65
C ASN A 95 4.11 -5.43 16.31
N HIS A 96 4.08 -4.12 16.53
CA HIS A 96 5.21 -3.35 17.10
C HIS A 96 4.72 -2.40 18.19
N LEU A 97 3.77 -2.85 19.00
CA LEU A 97 3.20 -2.03 20.07
C LEU A 97 4.22 -1.61 21.11
N PHE A 98 5.34 -2.33 21.24
CA PHE A 98 6.44 -1.97 22.14
C PHE A 98 7.06 -0.60 21.82
N ASP A 99 6.99 -0.16 20.57
CA ASP A 99 7.47 1.16 20.13
C ASP A 99 6.60 2.32 20.66
N LEU A 100 5.38 2.02 21.12
CA LEU A 100 4.46 3.01 21.69
C LEU A 100 4.84 3.35 23.15
N PRO A 101 4.49 4.56 23.65
CA PRO A 101 4.55 4.86 25.07
C PRO A 101 3.78 3.80 25.89
N PRO A 102 4.23 3.48 27.12
CA PRO A 102 3.64 2.40 27.90
C PRO A 102 2.12 2.47 28.04
N SER A 103 1.57 3.63 28.34
CA SER A 103 0.12 3.83 28.49
C SER A 103 -0.65 3.61 27.18
N GLU A 104 -0.09 4.03 26.05
CA GLU A 104 -0.68 3.83 24.72
C GLU A 104 -0.62 2.36 24.31
N ARG A 105 0.49 1.69 24.60
CA ARG A 105 0.68 0.26 24.35
C ARG A 105 -0.32 -0.59 25.12
N GLU A 106 -0.52 -0.29 26.41
CA GLU A 106 -1.49 -0.99 27.25
C GLU A 106 -2.92 -0.77 26.76
N ALA A 107 -3.27 0.46 26.39
CA ALA A 107 -4.58 0.77 25.81
C ALA A 107 -4.81 0.02 24.49
N ALA A 108 -3.83 0.05 23.59
CA ALA A 108 -3.91 -0.64 22.30
C ALA A 108 -4.07 -2.16 22.48
N LEU A 109 -3.28 -2.78 23.37
CA LEU A 109 -3.36 -4.22 23.62
C LEU A 109 -4.68 -4.61 24.26
N ARG A 110 -5.16 -3.86 25.25
CA ARG A 110 -6.44 -4.11 25.92
C ARG A 110 -7.60 -4.03 24.93
N ASP A 111 -7.67 -2.97 24.15
CA ASP A 111 -8.73 -2.78 23.15
C ASP A 111 -8.70 -3.85 22.08
N PHE A 112 -7.50 -4.24 21.63
CA PHE A 112 -7.34 -5.34 20.70
C PHE A 112 -7.93 -6.65 21.24
N LEU A 113 -7.54 -7.05 22.45
CA LEU A 113 -8.02 -8.29 23.06
C LEU A 113 -9.54 -8.26 23.27
N ALA A 114 -10.08 -7.15 23.72
CA ALA A 114 -11.52 -6.96 23.86
C ALA A 114 -12.26 -7.05 22.52
N ALA A 115 -11.69 -6.52 21.45
CA ALA A 115 -12.27 -6.60 20.11
C ALA A 115 -12.32 -8.03 19.59
N GLN A 116 -11.24 -8.82 19.80
CA GLN A 116 -11.19 -10.22 19.37
C GLN A 116 -12.30 -11.06 20.00
N GLU A 117 -12.68 -10.78 21.25
CA GLU A 117 -13.77 -11.48 21.91
C GLU A 117 -15.13 -10.94 21.49
N LYS A 118 -15.31 -9.61 21.51
CA LYS A 118 -16.58 -8.92 21.25
C LYS A 118 -17.12 -9.16 19.84
N TYR A 119 -16.21 -9.22 18.86
CA TYR A 119 -16.57 -9.31 17.45
C TYR A 119 -16.32 -10.66 16.81
N ARG A 120 -16.03 -11.68 17.62
CA ARG A 120 -15.79 -13.05 17.14
C ARG A 120 -16.95 -13.55 16.28
N GLY A 121 -16.65 -13.98 15.06
CA GLY A 121 -17.63 -14.52 14.11
C GLY A 121 -18.60 -13.50 13.51
N ARG A 122 -18.36 -12.21 13.70
CA ARG A 122 -19.15 -11.15 13.05
C ARG A 122 -18.52 -10.76 11.72
N GLU A 123 -19.37 -10.50 10.74
CA GLU A 123 -18.96 -9.94 9.44
C GLU A 123 -19.02 -8.41 9.49
N PRO A 124 -17.95 -7.71 9.11
CA PRO A 124 -17.93 -6.25 9.08
C PRO A 124 -18.70 -5.73 7.85
N ALA A 125 -19.51 -4.69 8.04
CA ALA A 125 -20.26 -4.06 6.96
C ALA A 125 -19.40 -3.15 6.06
N ASN A 126 -18.27 -2.66 6.57
CA ASN A 126 -17.39 -1.73 5.87
C ASN A 126 -15.97 -1.80 6.44
N TYR A 127 -15.05 -1.04 5.85
CA TYR A 127 -13.64 -1.06 6.25
C TYR A 127 -13.40 -0.50 7.67
N GLU A 128 -14.22 0.43 8.13
CA GLU A 128 -14.11 0.93 9.51
C GLU A 128 -14.42 -0.17 10.53
N GLU A 129 -15.54 -0.89 10.33
CA GLU A 129 -15.89 -2.03 11.18
C GLU A 129 -14.85 -3.13 11.09
N TRP A 130 -14.33 -3.40 9.88
CA TRP A 130 -13.27 -4.38 9.70
C TRP A 130 -12.03 -4.03 10.55
N CYS A 131 -11.56 -2.78 10.49
CA CYS A 131 -10.41 -2.35 11.30
C CYS A 131 -10.73 -2.42 12.80
N ARG A 132 -11.95 -2.04 13.22
CA ARG A 132 -12.37 -2.12 14.61
C ARG A 132 -12.39 -3.56 15.11
N PHE A 133 -12.90 -4.50 14.29
CA PHE A 133 -12.96 -5.91 14.66
C PHE A 133 -11.57 -6.55 14.72
N GLN A 134 -10.68 -6.14 13.80
CA GLN A 134 -9.33 -6.69 13.73
C GLN A 134 -8.38 -6.09 14.76
N TYR A 135 -8.48 -4.80 15.08
CA TYR A 135 -7.43 -4.08 15.80
C TYR A 135 -7.90 -3.35 17.06
N GLY A 136 -9.20 -3.23 17.29
CA GLY A 136 -9.78 -2.45 18.39
C GLY A 136 -9.86 -0.94 18.10
N ASP A 137 -10.56 -0.24 18.98
CA ASP A 137 -10.83 1.20 18.79
C ASP A 137 -9.57 2.06 18.93
N TYR A 138 -8.64 1.69 19.81
CA TYR A 138 -7.42 2.48 19.98
C TYR A 138 -6.60 2.58 18.69
N LEU A 139 -6.30 1.46 18.07
CA LEU A 139 -5.52 1.44 16.81
C LEU A 139 -6.32 2.03 15.65
N LEU A 140 -7.63 1.77 15.60
CA LEU A 140 -8.50 2.37 14.60
C LEU A 140 -8.39 3.88 14.62
N GLU A 141 -8.60 4.53 15.78
CA GLU A 141 -8.66 5.98 15.88
C GLU A 141 -7.28 6.65 15.74
N ASN A 142 -6.24 6.02 16.30
CA ASN A 142 -4.92 6.64 16.38
C ASN A 142 -4.03 6.39 15.15
N PHE A 143 -4.34 5.36 14.33
CA PHE A 143 -3.52 5.00 13.18
C PHE A 143 -4.33 4.79 11.90
N TYR A 144 -5.28 3.86 11.89
CA TYR A 144 -5.94 3.45 10.65
C TYR A 144 -6.85 4.53 10.07
N ARG A 145 -7.60 5.23 10.90
CA ARG A 145 -8.46 6.33 10.46
C ARG A 145 -7.66 7.46 9.82
N LEU A 146 -6.56 7.86 10.46
CA LEU A 146 -5.70 8.92 9.96
C LEU A 146 -5.00 8.53 8.65
N TYR A 147 -4.50 7.29 8.58
CA TYR A 147 -3.87 6.76 7.38
C TYR A 147 -4.87 6.67 6.22
N THR A 148 -6.06 6.15 6.48
CA THR A 148 -7.10 5.97 5.45
C THR A 148 -7.58 7.31 4.91
N ALA A 149 -7.83 8.28 5.78
CA ALA A 149 -8.21 9.64 5.37
C ALA A 149 -7.15 10.28 4.47
N LYS A 150 -5.87 10.09 4.79
CA LYS A 150 -4.76 10.59 3.97
C LYS A 150 -4.63 9.87 2.63
N TYR A 151 -4.87 8.56 2.60
CA TYR A 151 -4.62 7.73 1.42
C TYR A 151 -5.81 7.70 0.45
N TRP A 152 -7.02 7.56 0.96
CA TRP A 152 -8.23 7.39 0.15
C TRP A 152 -9.07 8.67 0.00
N HIS A 153 -8.89 9.66 0.88
CA HIS A 153 -9.68 10.91 0.90
C HIS A 153 -11.19 10.72 1.04
N VAL A 154 -11.61 9.57 1.57
CA VAL A 154 -13.01 9.25 1.90
C VAL A 154 -13.10 8.65 3.29
N PRO A 155 -14.25 8.76 3.98
CA PRO A 155 -14.47 8.12 5.28
C PRO A 155 -14.32 6.60 5.19
N MET A 156 -13.75 5.98 6.22
CA MET A 156 -13.57 4.52 6.26
C MET A 156 -14.89 3.76 6.17
N ALA A 157 -15.98 4.32 6.70
CA ALA A 157 -17.31 3.72 6.66
C ALA A 157 -17.90 3.62 5.25
N GLU A 158 -17.38 4.40 4.29
CA GLU A 158 -17.81 4.37 2.89
C GLU A 158 -16.99 3.38 2.04
N LEU A 159 -15.92 2.80 2.59
CA LEU A 159 -15.08 1.84 1.90
C LEU A 159 -15.59 0.41 2.13
N ALA A 160 -15.78 -0.34 1.06
CA ALA A 160 -16.07 -1.75 1.10
C ALA A 160 -14.87 -2.57 1.64
N THR A 161 -15.02 -3.87 1.84
CA THR A 161 -13.97 -4.76 2.37
C THR A 161 -13.42 -5.75 1.35
N ASP A 162 -14.04 -5.92 0.21
CA ASP A 162 -13.69 -6.87 -0.84
C ASP A 162 -12.32 -6.61 -1.51
N TRP A 163 -11.83 -5.37 -1.47
CA TRP A 163 -10.50 -5.01 -1.96
C TRP A 163 -9.35 -5.43 -1.02
N LEU A 164 -9.67 -5.81 0.22
CA LEU A 164 -8.66 -6.14 1.24
C LEU A 164 -7.87 -7.41 0.92
N GLY A 165 -8.47 -8.35 0.20
CA GLY A 165 -8.00 -9.69 -0.12
C GLY A 165 -6.48 -9.87 -0.20
N GLY A 166 -5.84 -10.32 0.89
CA GLY A 166 -4.40 -10.54 0.99
C GLY A 166 -3.52 -9.28 1.10
N ARG A 167 -4.08 -8.08 0.98
CA ARG A 167 -3.34 -6.81 1.12
C ARG A 167 -3.16 -6.39 2.57
N LEU A 168 -4.17 -6.67 3.40
CA LEU A 168 -4.07 -6.53 4.85
C LEU A 168 -4.23 -7.90 5.46
N LEU A 169 -3.20 -8.34 6.18
CA LEU A 169 -3.24 -9.63 6.87
C LEU A 169 -4.09 -9.49 8.14
N PRO A 170 -4.97 -10.45 8.40
CA PRO A 170 -5.65 -10.54 9.69
C PRO A 170 -4.64 -10.55 10.84
N SER A 171 -5.00 -9.95 11.95
CA SER A 171 -4.15 -9.92 13.12
C SER A 171 -4.03 -11.33 13.72
N GLN A 172 -2.81 -11.74 13.97
CA GLN A 172 -2.55 -12.92 14.76
C GLN A 172 -2.29 -12.49 16.21
N VAL A 173 -3.11 -13.01 17.13
CA VAL A 173 -3.08 -12.61 18.56
C VAL A 173 -1.69 -12.75 19.14
N GLU A 174 -1.02 -13.85 18.84
CA GLU A 174 0.33 -14.17 19.32
C GLU A 174 1.36 -13.11 18.89
N ASN A 175 1.28 -12.65 17.65
CA ASN A 175 2.20 -11.64 17.11
C ASN A 175 2.00 -10.28 17.79
N ILE A 176 0.75 -9.92 18.07
CA ILE A 176 0.43 -8.64 18.71
C ILE A 176 0.86 -8.67 20.19
N ILE A 177 0.61 -9.76 20.89
CA ILE A 177 1.07 -9.94 22.27
C ILE A 177 2.61 -9.91 22.33
N ALA A 178 3.29 -10.61 21.44
CA ALA A 178 4.75 -10.59 21.37
C ALA A 178 5.27 -9.18 21.09
N GLY A 179 4.64 -8.48 20.14
CA GLY A 179 4.98 -7.09 19.78
C GLY A 179 4.66 -6.05 20.86
N ALA A 180 3.82 -6.38 21.84
CA ALA A 180 3.56 -5.54 23.01
C ALA A 180 4.56 -5.80 24.15
N ASN A 181 5.03 -7.03 24.30
CA ASN A 181 5.91 -7.44 25.40
C ASN A 181 7.37 -7.10 25.17
N GLY A 182 7.80 -6.89 23.94
CA GLY A 182 9.19 -6.55 23.64
C GLY A 182 9.41 -6.14 22.19
N PRO A 183 10.61 -5.65 21.88
CA PRO A 183 10.97 -5.34 20.50
C PRO A 183 11.01 -6.62 19.68
N VAL A 184 10.25 -6.65 18.60
CA VAL A 184 10.26 -7.74 17.62
C VAL A 184 11.05 -7.31 16.39
N ALA A 185 11.59 -8.27 15.65
CA ALA A 185 12.26 -7.99 14.39
C ALA A 185 11.29 -7.25 13.46
N LYS A 186 11.74 -6.16 12.85
CA LYS A 186 10.94 -5.38 11.88
C LYS A 186 10.44 -6.33 10.80
N GLN A 187 9.13 -6.46 10.71
CA GLN A 187 8.54 -7.27 9.64
C GLN A 187 8.83 -6.59 8.31
N GLN A 188 9.13 -7.40 7.32
CA GLN A 188 9.22 -6.91 5.96
C GLN A 188 7.83 -6.45 5.53
N ALA A 189 7.78 -5.42 4.70
CA ALA A 189 6.53 -4.98 4.09
C ALA A 189 5.80 -6.14 3.39
N VAL A 190 4.53 -5.96 3.06
CA VAL A 190 3.65 -6.95 2.42
C VAL A 190 4.33 -7.65 1.23
N PHE A 191 5.18 -6.93 0.52
CA PHE A 191 6.01 -7.49 -0.57
C PHE A 191 7.41 -7.79 -0.04
N ARG A 192 7.68 -9.08 0.20
CA ARG A 192 9.02 -9.53 0.63
C ARG A 192 10.09 -9.28 -0.42
N THR A 193 9.70 -9.33 -1.68
CA THR A 193 10.61 -9.14 -2.82
C THR A 193 9.88 -8.35 -3.90
N PHE A 194 10.52 -7.32 -4.42
CA PHE A 194 10.03 -6.55 -5.56
C PHE A 194 11.20 -6.14 -6.45
N ARG A 195 10.90 -5.66 -7.64
CA ARG A 195 11.89 -5.12 -8.57
C ARG A 195 11.76 -3.60 -8.66
N TYR A 196 12.92 -2.97 -8.76
CA TYR A 196 13.03 -1.52 -8.89
C TYR A 196 14.02 -1.16 -9.97
#